data_245dc6589c90fefd8f8a5a5207ea45ae
#
_entry.id   245dc6589c90fefd8f8a5a5207ea45ae
#
_cell.length_a   1.000
_cell.length_b   1.000
_cell.length_c   1.000
_cell.angle_alpha   90.00
_cell.angle_beta   90.00
_cell.angle_gamma   90.00
#
_symmetry.space_group_name_H-M   'P 1'
#
loop_
_entity.id
_entity.type
_entity.pdbx_description
1 polymer ?
#
loop_
_entity_poly.entity_id
_entity_poly.type
_entity_poly.pdbx_seq_one_letter_code
_entity_poly.pdbx_strand_id
1 'polypeptide(L)'
;MTRQEVFNWCRQQYGTEPEYPWNDWNAVLRHTDNQKWYGLIMEVSRDKLGLSGDGEVDILNVKSDPMLIGSYRTQEGFFAAYHMNKENWISILLDKPELDDAIKKLLALSFELTTSKKKR
;
A
#
# COMPACT_ATOMS: atom_id res chain seq x y z
N MET A 1 3.88 -10.80 2.15
CA MET A 1 5.12 -10.14 1.64
C MET A 1 5.65 -9.20 2.71
N THR A 2 6.96 -9.20 2.89
CA THR A 2 7.62 -8.19 3.71
C THR A 2 7.74 -6.90 2.90
N ARG A 3 8.12 -5.80 3.58
CA ARG A 3 8.34 -4.53 2.85
C ARG A 3 9.42 -4.69 1.80
N GLN A 4 10.48 -5.43 2.10
CA GLN A 4 11.56 -5.62 1.13
C GLN A 4 11.06 -6.39 -0.10
N GLU A 5 10.20 -7.37 0.10
CA GLU A 5 9.63 -8.13 -1.01
C GLU A 5 8.70 -7.25 -1.86
N VAL A 6 7.94 -6.36 -1.24
CA VAL A 6 7.12 -5.39 -1.97
C VAL A 6 8.02 -4.49 -2.82
N PHE A 7 9.09 -3.97 -2.24
CA PHE A 7 10.03 -3.12 -2.98
C PHE A 7 10.64 -3.86 -4.17
N ASN A 8 11.07 -5.11 -3.95
CA ASN A 8 11.65 -5.91 -5.02
C ASN A 8 10.66 -6.15 -6.15
N TRP A 9 9.41 -6.45 -5.80
CA TRP A 9 8.36 -6.68 -6.79
C TRP A 9 8.10 -5.42 -7.62
N CYS A 10 7.98 -4.27 -6.95
CA CYS A 10 7.72 -2.99 -7.63
C CYS A 10 8.90 -2.59 -8.51
N ARG A 11 10.13 -2.90 -8.07
CA ARG A 11 11.32 -2.64 -8.89
C ARG A 11 11.28 -3.47 -10.17
N GLN A 12 10.92 -4.75 -10.05
CA GLN A 12 10.86 -5.64 -11.21
C GLN A 12 9.72 -5.27 -12.16
N GLN A 13 8.56 -4.92 -11.61
CA GLN A 13 7.40 -4.64 -12.43
C GLN A 13 7.43 -3.24 -13.04
N TYR A 14 7.92 -2.26 -12.32
CA TYR A 14 7.75 -0.86 -12.71
C TYR A 14 9.03 -0.05 -12.68
N GLY A 15 10.13 -0.63 -12.24
CA GLY A 15 11.37 0.12 -12.08
C GLY A 15 11.32 1.15 -10.96
N THR A 16 10.40 0.98 -10.03
CA THR A 16 10.22 1.94 -8.94
C THR A 16 11.21 1.68 -7.82
N GLU A 17 11.88 2.76 -7.34
CA GLU A 17 12.70 2.71 -6.14
C GLU A 17 11.94 3.39 -5.00
N PRO A 18 11.98 2.82 -3.79
CA PRO A 18 11.31 3.46 -2.66
C PRO A 18 11.99 4.77 -2.29
N GLU A 19 11.20 5.74 -1.86
CA GLU A 19 11.70 7.03 -1.39
C GLU A 19 11.29 7.21 0.07
N TYR A 20 12.13 7.90 0.83
CA TYR A 20 11.92 8.10 2.27
C TYR A 20 11.85 9.59 2.57
N PRO A 21 10.75 10.27 2.20
CA PRO A 21 10.70 11.73 2.28
C PRO A 21 10.66 12.28 3.71
N TRP A 22 10.38 11.42 4.69
CA TRP A 22 10.25 11.88 6.08
C TRP A 22 11.46 11.52 6.96
N ASN A 23 12.54 11.02 6.36
CA ASN A 23 13.75 10.61 7.10
C ASN A 23 13.45 9.58 8.18
N ASP A 24 12.48 8.71 7.94
CA ASP A 24 12.14 7.62 8.83
C ASP A 24 11.96 6.34 8.02
N TRP A 25 11.28 5.35 8.60
CA TRP A 25 11.13 4.04 7.99
C TRP A 25 9.95 3.97 7.01
N ASN A 26 9.18 5.06 6.91
CA ASN A 26 8.02 5.12 6.02
C ASN A 26 8.47 5.44 4.60
N ALA A 27 7.98 4.67 3.63
CA ALA A 27 8.47 4.73 2.25
C ALA A 27 7.33 4.98 1.27
N VAL A 28 7.64 5.74 0.23
CA VAL A 28 6.69 6.08 -0.84
C VAL A 28 7.11 5.37 -2.12
N LEU A 29 6.13 4.82 -2.82
CA LEU A 29 6.30 4.28 -4.17
C LEU A 29 5.48 5.16 -5.10
N ARG A 30 6.12 5.79 -6.07
CA ARG A 30 5.41 6.70 -6.95
C ARG A 30 5.86 6.57 -8.40
N HIS A 31 5.01 7.06 -9.29
CA HIS A 31 5.31 7.12 -10.72
C HIS A 31 6.41 8.14 -10.99
N THR A 32 7.30 7.82 -11.90
CA THR A 32 8.38 8.73 -12.26
C THR A 32 7.91 9.84 -13.22
N ASP A 33 6.84 9.60 -13.97
CA ASP A 33 6.36 10.56 -14.97
C ASP A 33 5.43 11.62 -14.36
N ASN A 34 4.49 11.23 -13.52
CA ASN A 34 3.51 12.19 -12.97
C ASN A 34 3.69 12.44 -11.47
N GLN A 35 4.62 11.75 -10.81
CA GLN A 35 4.94 11.89 -9.39
C GLN A 35 3.82 11.46 -8.45
N LYS A 36 2.76 10.83 -8.96
CA LYS A 36 1.67 10.36 -8.10
C LYS A 36 2.08 9.12 -7.33
N TRP A 37 1.67 9.05 -6.08
CA TRP A 37 1.92 7.90 -5.22
C TRP A 37 0.98 6.76 -5.62
N TYR A 38 1.49 5.55 -5.69
CA TYR A 38 0.64 4.37 -5.86
C TYR A 38 0.81 3.37 -4.72
N GLY A 39 1.77 3.59 -3.85
CA GLY A 39 1.97 2.77 -2.66
C GLY A 39 2.68 3.56 -1.59
N LEU A 40 2.35 3.25 -0.34
CA LEU A 40 2.98 3.89 0.82
C LEU A 40 3.12 2.82 1.88
N ILE A 41 4.35 2.50 2.26
CA ILE A 41 4.62 1.50 3.30
C ILE A 41 4.95 2.24 4.58
N MET A 42 4.19 1.94 5.63
CA MET A 42 4.32 2.60 6.92
C MET A 42 4.50 1.58 8.03
N GLU A 43 5.30 1.95 9.02
CA GLU A 43 5.43 1.20 10.25
C GLU A 43 4.46 1.80 11.26
N VAL A 44 3.58 0.97 11.81
CA VAL A 44 2.46 1.42 12.64
C VAL A 44 2.36 0.55 13.88
N SER A 45 2.09 1.17 15.03
CA SER A 45 1.86 0.41 16.26
C SER A 45 0.62 -0.46 16.11
N ARG A 46 0.69 -1.67 16.66
CA ARG A 46 -0.42 -2.63 16.56
C ARG A 46 -1.72 -2.07 17.09
N ASP A 47 -1.67 -1.32 18.18
CA ASP A 47 -2.87 -0.76 18.80
C ASP A 47 -3.58 0.26 17.89
N LYS A 48 -2.84 0.94 17.02
CA LYS A 48 -3.43 1.89 16.07
C LYS A 48 -4.32 1.19 15.04
N LEU A 49 -4.10 -0.09 14.83
CA LEU A 49 -4.88 -0.90 13.90
C LEU A 49 -5.89 -1.78 14.62
N GLY A 50 -5.99 -1.65 15.96
CA GLY A 50 -6.87 -2.50 16.74
C GLY A 50 -6.37 -3.92 16.87
N LEU A 51 -5.10 -4.16 16.64
CA LEU A 51 -4.49 -5.48 16.79
C LEU A 51 -4.02 -5.69 18.22
N SER A 52 -4.09 -6.92 18.69
CA SER A 52 -3.62 -7.27 20.03
C SER A 52 -2.09 -7.36 20.04
N GLY A 53 -1.53 -7.24 21.25
CA GLY A 53 -0.09 -7.35 21.45
C GLY A 53 0.63 -6.02 21.32
N ASP A 54 1.91 -6.03 21.62
CA ASP A 54 2.76 -4.86 21.59
C ASP A 54 3.58 -4.85 20.31
N GLY A 55 4.19 -3.68 20.03
CA GLY A 55 5.11 -3.55 18.93
C GLY A 55 4.46 -2.96 17.70
N GLU A 56 5.19 -3.02 16.61
CA GLU A 56 4.82 -2.36 15.38
C GLU A 56 4.75 -3.36 14.24
N VAL A 57 3.96 -3.02 13.23
CA VAL A 57 3.83 -3.82 12.01
C VAL A 57 3.98 -2.90 10.80
N ASP A 58 4.33 -3.48 9.68
CA ASP A 58 4.34 -2.75 8.41
C ASP A 58 2.99 -2.92 7.73
N ILE A 59 2.50 -1.83 7.19
CA ILE A 59 1.29 -1.83 6.35
C ILE A 59 1.62 -1.23 5.00
N LEU A 60 0.82 -1.61 4.01
CA LEU A 60 0.89 -1.04 2.67
C LEU A 60 -0.42 -0.31 2.40
N ASN A 61 -0.34 0.98 2.09
CA ASN A 61 -1.48 1.75 1.61
C ASN A 61 -1.47 1.76 0.10
N VAL A 62 -2.60 1.41 -0.51
CA VAL A 62 -2.78 1.46 -1.96
C VAL A 62 -4.09 2.16 -2.28
N LYS A 63 -4.12 2.80 -3.45
CA LYS A 63 -5.35 3.41 -3.94
C LYS A 63 -6.26 2.32 -4.49
N SER A 64 -7.55 2.45 -4.25
CA SER A 64 -8.52 1.46 -4.66
C SER A 64 -9.79 2.13 -5.18
N ASP A 65 -10.56 1.40 -5.97
CA ASP A 65 -11.89 1.82 -6.36
C ASP A 65 -12.74 2.00 -5.10
N PRO A 66 -13.34 3.19 -4.90
CA PRO A 66 -14.15 3.44 -3.69
C PRO A 66 -15.25 2.40 -3.47
N MET A 67 -15.78 1.82 -4.53
CA MET A 67 -16.85 0.84 -4.42
C MET A 67 -16.39 -0.48 -3.82
N LEU A 68 -15.09 -0.75 -3.81
CA LEU A 68 -14.54 -2.00 -3.28
C LEU A 68 -14.00 -1.88 -1.86
N ILE A 69 -13.82 -0.65 -1.38
CA ILE A 69 -13.14 -0.43 -0.08
C ILE A 69 -13.92 -1.05 1.06
N GLY A 70 -15.25 -0.87 1.08
CA GLY A 70 -16.08 -1.45 2.14
C GLY A 70 -15.94 -2.95 2.22
N SER A 71 -15.89 -3.61 1.07
CA SER A 71 -15.74 -5.06 1.02
C SER A 71 -14.37 -5.51 1.52
N TYR A 72 -13.30 -4.82 1.10
CA TYR A 72 -11.96 -5.17 1.57
C TYR A 72 -11.85 -5.02 3.08
N ARG A 73 -12.45 -3.98 3.65
CA ARG A 73 -12.32 -3.69 5.09
C ARG A 73 -12.95 -4.76 5.98
N THR A 74 -13.80 -5.62 5.42
CA THR A 74 -14.38 -6.74 6.18
C THR A 74 -13.46 -7.96 6.23
N GLN A 75 -12.36 -7.95 5.47
CA GLN A 75 -11.46 -9.08 5.37
C GLN A 75 -10.31 -8.92 6.36
N GLU A 76 -9.85 -10.06 6.88
CA GLU A 76 -8.71 -10.05 7.82
C GLU A 76 -7.47 -9.51 7.12
N GLY A 77 -6.74 -8.63 7.83
CA GLY A 77 -5.52 -8.03 7.28
C GLY A 77 -5.74 -6.75 6.51
N PHE A 78 -6.99 -6.31 6.37
CA PHE A 78 -7.33 -5.06 5.69
C PHE A 78 -7.92 -4.07 6.69
N PHE A 79 -7.56 -2.80 6.54
CA PHE A 79 -7.97 -1.75 7.47
C PHE A 79 -8.32 -0.48 6.71
N ALA A 80 -9.10 0.40 7.34
CA ALA A 80 -9.29 1.76 6.84
C ALA A 80 -7.91 2.39 6.66
N ALA A 81 -7.72 3.11 5.56
CA ALA A 81 -6.41 3.65 5.21
C ALA A 81 -5.85 4.53 6.33
N TYR A 82 -4.64 4.20 6.75
CA TYR A 82 -3.95 4.92 7.82
C TYR A 82 -3.28 6.15 7.20
N HIS A 83 -3.65 7.33 7.70
CA HIS A 83 -3.11 8.63 7.23
C HIS A 83 -3.36 8.92 5.75
N MET A 84 -4.34 8.25 5.14
CA MET A 84 -4.71 8.50 3.76
C MET A 84 -6.23 8.68 3.68
N ASN A 85 -6.70 9.16 2.53
CA ASN A 85 -8.13 9.32 2.28
C ASN A 85 -8.79 7.94 2.32
N LYS A 86 -9.69 7.76 3.28
CA LYS A 86 -10.31 6.45 3.55
C LYS A 86 -11.34 6.03 2.52
N GLU A 87 -11.75 6.96 1.65
CA GLU A 87 -12.71 6.64 0.58
C GLU A 87 -12.02 6.06 -0.66
N ASN A 88 -10.74 6.35 -0.84
CA ASN A 88 -10.01 5.98 -2.04
C ASN A 88 -8.77 5.13 -1.78
N TRP A 89 -8.42 4.89 -0.53
CA TRP A 89 -7.23 4.14 -0.16
C TRP A 89 -7.58 3.07 0.87
N ILE A 90 -6.76 2.02 0.91
CA ILE A 90 -6.94 0.93 1.87
C ILE A 90 -5.57 0.50 2.40
N SER A 91 -5.53 0.10 3.67
CA SER A 91 -4.30 -0.41 4.30
C SER A 91 -4.35 -1.92 4.34
N ILE A 92 -3.23 -2.56 4.00
CA ILE A 92 -3.08 -4.01 4.03
C ILE A 92 -1.90 -4.35 4.94
N LEU A 93 -2.12 -5.28 5.86
CA LEU A 93 -1.06 -5.75 6.75
C LEU A 93 -0.04 -6.55 5.93
N LEU A 94 1.24 -6.21 6.09
CA LEU A 94 2.32 -6.94 5.45
C LEU A 94 2.76 -8.13 6.30
N ASP A 95 3.60 -8.98 5.71
CA ASP A 95 4.20 -10.14 6.35
C ASP A 95 3.16 -11.20 6.75
N LYS A 96 2.09 -11.31 5.95
CA LYS A 96 1.12 -12.40 6.03
C LYS A 96 1.10 -13.08 4.66
N PRO A 97 1.76 -14.24 4.54
CA PRO A 97 1.88 -14.90 3.21
C PRO A 97 0.57 -15.15 2.50
N GLU A 98 -0.50 -15.37 3.25
CA GLU A 98 -1.81 -15.62 2.65
C GLU A 98 -2.34 -14.39 1.89
N LEU A 99 -1.77 -13.21 2.11
CA LEU A 99 -2.20 -11.98 1.42
C LEU A 99 -1.30 -11.61 0.24
N ASP A 100 -0.29 -12.41 -0.07
CA ASP A 100 0.69 -12.05 -1.11
C ASP A 100 0.04 -11.78 -2.46
N ASP A 101 -0.87 -12.66 -2.90
CA ASP A 101 -1.54 -12.48 -4.18
C ASP A 101 -2.42 -11.25 -4.19
N ALA A 102 -3.12 -10.99 -3.08
CA ALA A 102 -3.95 -9.82 -2.95
C ALA A 102 -3.11 -8.54 -3.00
N ILE A 103 -1.95 -8.55 -2.34
CA ILE A 103 -1.04 -7.41 -2.33
C ILE A 103 -0.58 -7.08 -3.74
N LYS A 104 -0.15 -8.08 -4.50
CA LYS A 104 0.31 -7.87 -5.88
C LYS A 104 -0.81 -7.33 -6.76
N LYS A 105 -2.00 -7.90 -6.62
CA LYS A 105 -3.16 -7.47 -7.40
C LYS A 105 -3.52 -6.03 -7.08
N LEU A 106 -3.55 -5.67 -5.81
CA LEU A 106 -3.95 -4.33 -5.39
C LEU A 106 -2.89 -3.29 -5.71
N LEU A 107 -1.60 -3.66 -5.66
CA LEU A 107 -0.54 -2.77 -6.12
C LEU A 107 -0.69 -2.48 -7.61
N ALA A 108 -0.98 -3.51 -8.42
CA ALA A 108 -1.17 -3.33 -9.85
C ALA A 108 -2.35 -2.44 -10.15
N LEU A 109 -3.47 -2.62 -9.43
CA LEU A 109 -4.64 -1.77 -9.59
C LEU A 109 -4.34 -0.33 -9.17
N SER A 110 -3.63 -0.14 -8.07
CA SER A 110 -3.26 1.18 -7.60
C SER A 110 -2.36 1.89 -8.60
N PHE A 111 -1.40 1.16 -9.17
CA PHE A 111 -0.55 1.70 -10.21
C PHE A 111 -1.37 2.19 -11.40
N GLU A 112 -2.34 1.38 -11.84
CA GLU A 112 -3.22 1.74 -12.96
C GLU A 112 -4.08 2.95 -12.63
N LEU A 113 -4.66 3.00 -11.44
CA LEU A 113 -5.55 4.09 -11.02
C LEU A 113 -4.82 5.43 -10.93
N THR A 114 -3.51 5.41 -10.76
CA THR A 114 -2.70 6.61 -10.61
C THR A 114 -1.86 6.92 -11.84
N THR A 115 -1.94 6.09 -12.87
CA THR A 115 -1.21 6.28 -14.13
C THR A 115 -1.73 7.51 -14.86
N SER A 116 -0.82 8.26 -15.49
CA SER A 116 -1.20 9.39 -16.34
C SER A 116 -2.04 8.90 -17.52
N LYS A 117 -3.14 9.59 -17.76
CA LYS A 117 -3.96 9.27 -18.91
C LYS A 117 -3.36 9.95 -20.14
N LYS A 118 -3.15 9.16 -21.17
CA LYS A 118 -2.63 9.68 -22.42
C LYS A 118 -3.77 10.23 -23.27
N LYS A 119 -3.48 11.29 -24.00
CA LYS A 119 -4.42 11.76 -25.00
C LYS A 119 -4.40 10.81 -26.19
N ARG A 120 -5.54 10.65 -26.79
CA ARG A 120 -5.70 9.82 -27.99
C ARG A 120 -5.85 10.68 -29.21
#